data_fe80933e96d47fe99088cbbea78fa0ca
#
_entry.id   fe80933e96d47fe99088cbbea78fa0ca
#
_cell.length_a   1.000
_cell.length_b   1.000
_cell.length_c   1.000
_cell.angle_alpha   90.00
_cell.angle_beta   90.00
_cell.angle_gamma   90.00
#
_symmetry.space_group_name_H-M   'P 1'
#
loop_
_entity.id
_entity.type
_entity.pdbx_description
1 polymer ?
#
loop_
_entity_poly.entity_id
_entity_poly.type
_entity_poly.pdbx_seq_one_letter_code
_entity_poly.pdbx_strand_id
1 'polypeptide(L)'
;MDVDWASWLRRWEAQQAYYLPDREERFHVMIGLLREVVGSTPSVLDLGSGPGSLARRVVDSLPGARVFAIDADPLLLELGRQAVGDRGGSIRWVEADLRQDSWVELARTWGPVDAALSTTALHWLSPREQAGFFARLAGLIRPGGVFVNGDHLSFDQDQQRIGAAARALQEEEAGRDAAAHPAETWDEWWQAVESEPGLAALAAERRSRWGGHPDYHSPGEALAMQASLRQAGFTEVGTIWQHYENRVVVAIR
;
A
#
# COMPACT_ATOMS: atom_id res chain seq x y z
N MET A 1 -19.22 -23.30 7.22
CA MET A 1 -18.42 -23.69 6.04
C MET A 1 -17.06 -23.00 6.19
N ASP A 2 -15.98 -23.74 5.95
CA ASP A 2 -14.66 -23.15 5.99
C ASP A 2 -14.48 -22.23 4.79
N VAL A 3 -13.93 -21.02 5.04
CA VAL A 3 -13.63 -20.04 3.99
C VAL A 3 -12.38 -20.49 3.25
N ASP A 4 -12.41 -20.50 1.92
CA ASP A 4 -11.19 -20.70 1.09
C ASP A 4 -10.39 -19.41 0.98
N TRP A 5 -9.68 -19.08 2.05
CA TRP A 5 -8.86 -17.87 2.15
C TRP A 5 -7.81 -17.74 1.02
N ALA A 6 -7.24 -18.86 0.59
CA ALA A 6 -6.28 -18.85 -0.52
C ALA A 6 -6.94 -18.46 -1.84
N SER A 7 -8.17 -18.90 -2.08
CA SER A 7 -8.96 -18.47 -3.25
C SER A 7 -9.29 -16.99 -3.19
N TRP A 8 -9.72 -16.49 -2.03
CA TRP A 8 -10.02 -15.07 -1.85
C TRP A 8 -8.79 -14.17 -2.07
N LEU A 9 -7.62 -14.60 -1.59
CA LEU A 9 -6.37 -13.87 -1.85
C LEU A 9 -6.00 -13.88 -3.34
N ARG A 10 -6.13 -15.03 -4.03
CA ARG A 10 -5.86 -15.08 -5.49
C ARG A 10 -6.78 -14.15 -6.27
N ARG A 11 -8.08 -14.10 -5.94
CA ARG A 11 -9.06 -13.19 -6.56
C ARG A 11 -8.68 -11.73 -6.30
N TRP A 12 -8.30 -11.38 -5.05
CA TRP A 12 -7.77 -10.06 -4.73
C TRP A 12 -6.55 -9.69 -5.57
N GLU A 13 -5.55 -10.57 -5.65
CA GLU A 13 -4.33 -10.33 -6.44
C GLU A 13 -4.66 -10.13 -7.93
N ALA A 14 -5.56 -10.92 -8.50
CA ALA A 14 -5.99 -10.80 -9.89
C ALA A 14 -6.74 -9.47 -10.15
N GLN A 15 -7.64 -9.10 -9.25
CA GLN A 15 -8.38 -7.84 -9.31
C GLN A 15 -7.43 -6.64 -9.21
N GLN A 16 -6.43 -6.69 -8.30
CA GLN A 16 -5.43 -5.63 -8.19
C GLN A 16 -4.52 -5.53 -9.43
N ALA A 17 -4.15 -6.64 -10.05
CA ALA A 17 -3.37 -6.66 -11.28
C ALA A 17 -4.15 -6.07 -12.46
N TYR A 18 -5.48 -6.23 -12.49
CA TYR A 18 -6.34 -5.60 -13.51
C TYR A 18 -6.26 -4.07 -13.50
N TYR A 19 -6.23 -3.44 -12.31
CA TYR A 19 -6.11 -1.97 -12.19
C TYR A 19 -4.67 -1.47 -12.26
N LEU A 20 -3.70 -2.35 -12.03
CA LEU A 20 -2.28 -2.04 -11.94
C LEU A 20 -1.47 -3.12 -12.68
N PRO A 21 -1.43 -3.10 -14.01
CA PRO A 21 -0.67 -4.07 -14.80
C PRO A 21 0.79 -4.17 -14.38
N ASP A 22 1.41 -3.02 -14.06
CA ASP A 22 2.83 -2.93 -13.65
C ASP A 22 3.07 -3.23 -12.16
N ARG A 23 2.11 -3.79 -11.47
CA ARG A 23 2.16 -3.99 -10.01
C ARG A 23 3.37 -4.81 -9.56
N GLU A 24 3.70 -5.86 -10.29
CA GLU A 24 4.85 -6.71 -9.96
C GLU A 24 6.18 -6.00 -10.22
N GLU A 25 6.29 -5.22 -11.30
CA GLU A 25 7.48 -4.40 -11.57
C GLU A 25 7.66 -3.34 -10.47
N ARG A 26 6.59 -2.66 -10.09
CA ARG A 26 6.60 -1.71 -8.99
C ARG A 26 7.09 -2.34 -7.68
N PHE A 27 6.59 -3.53 -7.31
CA PHE A 27 7.05 -4.26 -6.14
C PHE A 27 8.53 -4.63 -6.24
N HIS A 28 8.98 -5.08 -7.42
CA HIS A 28 10.38 -5.40 -7.65
C HIS A 28 11.29 -4.18 -7.40
N VAL A 29 10.91 -3.01 -7.90
CA VAL A 29 11.63 -1.75 -7.67
C VAL A 29 11.65 -1.38 -6.20
N MET A 30 10.50 -1.44 -5.51
CA MET A 30 10.40 -1.12 -4.09
C MET A 30 11.28 -2.03 -3.22
N ILE A 31 11.24 -3.35 -3.45
CA ILE A 31 12.02 -4.34 -2.70
C ILE A 31 13.51 -4.25 -3.04
N GLY A 32 13.83 -4.03 -4.31
CA GLY A 32 15.21 -3.80 -4.75
C GLY A 32 15.84 -2.61 -4.05
N LEU A 33 15.12 -1.48 -4.00
CA LEU A 33 15.55 -0.28 -3.29
C LEU A 33 15.73 -0.53 -1.79
N LEU A 34 14.78 -1.23 -1.17
CA LEU A 34 14.87 -1.61 0.23
C LEU A 34 16.18 -2.33 0.52
N ARG A 35 16.52 -3.34 -0.29
CA ARG A 35 17.77 -4.11 -0.15
C ARG A 35 19.02 -3.25 -0.29
N GLU A 36 19.04 -2.33 -1.27
CA GLU A 36 20.19 -1.47 -1.54
C GLU A 36 20.41 -0.41 -0.45
N VAL A 37 19.34 0.12 0.16
CA VAL A 37 19.43 1.20 1.15
C VAL A 37 19.62 0.67 2.57
N VAL A 38 18.88 -0.37 2.96
CA VAL A 38 18.85 -0.84 4.35
C VAL A 38 19.33 -2.29 4.53
N GLY A 39 19.72 -2.96 3.45
CA GLY A 39 20.29 -4.31 3.47
C GLY A 39 19.25 -5.43 3.43
N SER A 40 19.68 -6.65 3.74
CA SER A 40 18.90 -7.88 3.52
C SER A 40 18.06 -8.33 4.74
N THR A 41 18.21 -7.67 5.88
CA THR A 41 17.53 -8.04 7.14
C THR A 41 16.78 -6.87 7.78
N PRO A 42 16.03 -6.07 7.01
CA PRO A 42 15.41 -4.84 7.53
C PRO A 42 14.21 -5.13 8.44
N SER A 43 13.98 -4.23 9.36
CA SER A 43 12.74 -4.07 10.12
C SER A 43 11.84 -3.08 9.38
N VAL A 44 10.70 -3.55 8.87
CA VAL A 44 9.88 -2.83 7.90
C VAL A 44 8.48 -2.58 8.45
N LEU A 45 7.92 -1.39 8.23
CA LEU A 45 6.48 -1.13 8.34
C LEU A 45 5.86 -1.26 6.94
N ASP A 46 4.80 -2.05 6.79
CA ASP A 46 3.92 -2.07 5.61
C ASP A 46 2.63 -1.33 5.98
N LEU A 47 2.47 -0.13 5.44
CA LEU A 47 1.49 0.87 5.86
C LEU A 47 0.31 0.92 4.89
N GLY A 48 -0.88 0.51 5.34
CA GLY A 48 -2.00 0.18 4.48
C GLY A 48 -1.75 -1.13 3.75
N SER A 49 -1.38 -2.16 4.52
CA SER A 49 -0.90 -3.43 3.99
C SER A 49 -1.96 -4.23 3.23
N GLY A 50 -3.26 -3.92 3.44
CA GLY A 50 -4.35 -4.75 2.95
C GLY A 50 -4.17 -6.21 3.39
N PRO A 51 -4.34 -7.19 2.48
CA PRO A 51 -4.09 -8.60 2.79
C PRO A 51 -2.60 -8.99 2.72
N GLY A 52 -1.67 -8.00 2.75
CA GLY A 52 -0.23 -8.24 2.82
C GLY A 52 0.44 -8.64 1.52
N SER A 53 -0.08 -8.17 0.40
CA SER A 53 0.51 -8.44 -0.92
C SER A 53 1.98 -8.04 -1.00
N LEU A 54 2.33 -6.86 -0.47
CA LEU A 54 3.71 -6.36 -0.43
C LEU A 54 4.49 -7.03 0.71
N ALA A 55 3.92 -7.13 1.93
CA ALA A 55 4.55 -7.78 3.07
C ALA A 55 5.06 -9.19 2.74
N ARG A 56 4.22 -10.01 2.08
CA ARG A 56 4.59 -11.36 1.64
C ARG A 56 5.79 -11.33 0.70
N ARG A 57 5.78 -10.45 -0.32
CA ARG A 57 6.87 -10.35 -1.30
C ARG A 57 8.17 -9.86 -0.67
N VAL A 58 8.09 -8.98 0.34
CA VAL A 58 9.27 -8.54 1.09
C VAL A 58 9.93 -9.73 1.79
N VAL A 59 9.18 -10.51 2.57
CA VAL A 59 9.77 -11.64 3.32
C VAL A 59 10.19 -12.79 2.41
N ASP A 60 9.49 -13.02 1.29
CA ASP A 60 9.87 -14.02 0.29
C ASP A 60 11.17 -13.63 -0.44
N SER A 61 11.41 -12.33 -0.68
CA SER A 61 12.61 -11.80 -1.37
C SER A 61 13.78 -11.51 -0.41
N LEU A 62 13.49 -11.20 0.84
CA LEU A 62 14.45 -10.87 1.88
C LEU A 62 14.15 -11.73 3.13
N PRO A 63 14.64 -13.00 3.18
CA PRO A 63 14.27 -13.95 4.24
C PRO A 63 14.64 -13.52 5.67
N GLY A 64 15.53 -12.53 5.82
CA GLY A 64 15.87 -11.94 7.12
C GLY A 64 15.04 -10.70 7.49
N ALA A 65 14.14 -10.25 6.60
CA ALA A 65 13.28 -9.11 6.89
C ALA A 65 12.18 -9.48 7.90
N ARG A 66 11.80 -8.48 8.70
CA ARG A 66 10.64 -8.55 9.59
C ARG A 66 9.67 -7.44 9.20
N VAL A 67 8.42 -7.78 8.99
CA VAL A 67 7.39 -6.84 8.52
C VAL A 67 6.30 -6.65 9.57
N PHE A 68 6.01 -5.41 9.90
CA PHE A 68 4.89 -5.00 10.72
C PHE A 68 3.80 -4.47 9.77
N ALA A 69 2.85 -5.34 9.43
CA ALA A 69 1.80 -5.06 8.47
C ALA A 69 0.61 -4.39 9.16
N ILE A 70 0.39 -3.12 8.83
CA ILE A 70 -0.63 -2.26 9.46
C ILE A 70 -1.72 -1.95 8.44
N ASP A 71 -2.97 -2.22 8.80
CA ASP A 71 -4.14 -1.79 8.03
C ASP A 71 -5.31 -1.48 8.97
N ALA A 72 -6.27 -0.69 8.50
CA ALA A 72 -7.48 -0.39 9.23
C ALA A 72 -8.65 -1.33 8.86
N ASP A 73 -8.55 -2.06 7.75
CA ASP A 73 -9.60 -2.95 7.26
C ASP A 73 -9.52 -4.33 7.94
N PRO A 74 -10.47 -4.68 8.82
CA PRO A 74 -10.44 -5.93 9.55
C PRO A 74 -10.57 -7.16 8.64
N LEU A 75 -11.30 -7.03 7.52
CA LEU A 75 -11.49 -8.11 6.56
C LEU A 75 -10.21 -8.39 5.78
N LEU A 76 -9.54 -7.35 5.28
CA LEU A 76 -8.29 -7.51 4.54
C LEU A 76 -7.17 -8.05 5.44
N LEU A 77 -7.09 -7.58 6.69
CA LEU A 77 -6.16 -8.13 7.68
C LEU A 77 -6.42 -9.59 7.97
N GLU A 78 -7.68 -10.00 8.13
CA GLU A 78 -8.01 -11.40 8.38
C GLU A 78 -7.70 -12.26 7.15
N LEU A 79 -7.99 -11.77 5.95
CA LEU A 79 -7.57 -12.43 4.70
C LEU A 79 -6.05 -12.64 4.67
N GLY A 80 -5.27 -11.64 5.05
CA GLY A 80 -3.82 -11.74 5.16
C GLY A 80 -3.38 -12.77 6.21
N ARG A 81 -3.93 -12.72 7.42
CA ARG A 81 -3.62 -13.67 8.51
C ARG A 81 -3.85 -15.11 8.10
N GLN A 82 -4.96 -15.38 7.42
CA GLN A 82 -5.37 -16.74 7.05
C GLN A 82 -4.67 -17.25 5.78
N ALA A 83 -4.53 -16.41 4.75
CA ALA A 83 -3.98 -16.82 3.46
C ALA A 83 -2.46 -16.70 3.36
N VAL A 84 -1.87 -15.67 3.97
CA VAL A 84 -0.42 -15.42 3.99
C VAL A 84 0.23 -16.01 5.25
N GLY A 85 -0.43 -15.84 6.40
CA GLY A 85 0.10 -16.26 7.70
C GLY A 85 1.15 -15.30 8.26
N ASP A 86 1.82 -15.72 9.31
CA ASP A 86 2.90 -14.95 9.96
C ASP A 86 4.30 -15.21 9.37
N ARG A 87 4.42 -16.13 8.42
CA ARG A 87 5.68 -16.52 7.78
C ARG A 87 6.77 -16.89 8.81
N GLY A 88 6.40 -17.70 9.80
CA GLY A 88 7.32 -18.11 10.87
C GLY A 88 7.71 -16.98 11.81
N GLY A 89 6.82 -16.02 12.02
CA GLY A 89 7.02 -14.84 12.86
C GLY A 89 7.66 -13.64 12.15
N SER A 90 7.88 -13.75 10.84
CA SER A 90 8.44 -12.64 10.04
C SER A 90 7.42 -11.56 9.72
N ILE A 91 6.11 -11.86 9.75
CA ILE A 91 5.04 -10.88 9.55
C ILE A 91 4.19 -10.78 10.82
N ARG A 92 4.03 -9.57 11.33
CA ARG A 92 3.08 -9.26 12.41
C ARG A 92 1.97 -8.38 11.88
N TRP A 93 0.74 -8.85 11.98
CA TRP A 93 -0.46 -8.16 11.54
C TRP A 93 -1.04 -7.28 12.62
N VAL A 94 -1.29 -6.02 12.30
CA VAL A 94 -1.77 -5.02 13.24
C VAL A 94 -2.92 -4.24 12.65
N GLU A 95 -4.02 -4.17 13.40
CA GLU A 95 -5.15 -3.33 13.06
C GLU A 95 -4.95 -1.95 13.65
N ALA A 96 -4.79 -0.94 12.77
CA ALA A 96 -4.72 0.45 13.18
C ALA A 96 -5.01 1.39 12.00
N ASP A 97 -5.63 2.52 12.31
CA ASP A 97 -5.92 3.57 11.35
C ASP A 97 -4.75 4.58 11.29
N LEU A 98 -4.16 4.74 10.12
CA LEU A 98 -3.03 5.65 9.89
C LEU A 98 -3.38 7.13 10.12
N ARG A 99 -4.66 7.49 10.17
CA ARG A 99 -5.14 8.83 10.53
C ARG A 99 -5.01 9.12 12.03
N GLN A 100 -5.02 8.09 12.87
CA GLN A 100 -4.93 8.17 14.32
C GLN A 100 -3.47 8.14 14.78
N ASP A 101 -3.19 8.59 16.01
CA ASP A 101 -1.82 8.52 16.56
C ASP A 101 -1.48 7.14 17.14
N SER A 102 -2.48 6.31 17.38
CA SER A 102 -2.32 4.99 18.02
C SER A 102 -1.41 4.03 17.23
N TRP A 103 -1.38 4.10 15.90
CA TRP A 103 -0.49 3.26 15.11
C TRP A 103 1.01 3.53 15.38
N VAL A 104 1.35 4.77 15.76
CA VAL A 104 2.74 5.16 16.10
C VAL A 104 3.21 4.44 17.34
N GLU A 105 2.36 4.39 18.37
CA GLU A 105 2.67 3.68 19.62
C GLU A 105 2.81 2.16 19.36
N LEU A 106 1.93 1.61 18.54
CA LEU A 106 2.01 0.20 18.13
C LEU A 106 3.30 -0.07 17.34
N ALA A 107 3.67 0.80 16.39
CA ALA A 107 4.90 0.66 15.61
C ALA A 107 6.16 0.73 16.48
N ARG A 108 6.18 1.58 17.53
CA ARG A 108 7.28 1.64 18.50
C ARG A 108 7.51 0.32 19.23
N THR A 109 6.46 -0.48 19.46
CA THR A 109 6.61 -1.80 20.08
C THR A 109 7.34 -2.81 19.19
N TRP A 110 7.45 -2.52 17.87
CA TRP A 110 8.16 -3.35 16.91
C TRP A 110 9.68 -3.25 17.06
N GLY A 111 10.17 -2.12 17.54
CA GLY A 111 11.60 -1.81 17.70
C GLY A 111 12.08 -0.79 16.67
N PRO A 112 13.38 -0.70 16.44
CA PRO A 112 13.93 0.20 15.43
C PRO A 112 13.35 -0.10 14.05
N VAL A 113 12.95 0.94 13.31
CA VAL A 113 12.39 0.86 11.97
C VAL A 113 13.46 1.27 10.96
N ASP A 114 13.88 0.33 10.12
CA ASP A 114 14.81 0.60 9.03
C ASP A 114 14.12 1.20 7.82
N ALA A 115 12.90 0.73 7.55
CA ALA A 115 12.14 1.15 6.39
C ALA A 115 10.64 1.16 6.64
N ALA A 116 9.93 1.97 5.86
CA ALA A 116 8.49 1.89 5.73
C ALA A 116 8.11 1.84 4.25
N LEU A 117 7.14 0.99 3.94
CA LEU A 117 6.58 0.81 2.62
C LEU A 117 5.10 1.14 2.64
N SER A 118 4.57 1.64 1.54
CA SER A 118 3.13 1.76 1.30
C SER A 118 2.85 1.55 -0.18
N THR A 119 1.73 0.93 -0.51
CA THR A 119 1.32 0.76 -1.89
C THR A 119 -0.19 0.89 -2.04
N THR A 120 -0.63 1.80 -2.95
CA THR A 120 -2.07 2.03 -3.22
C THR A 120 -2.92 2.23 -1.97
N ALA A 121 -2.39 2.94 -0.98
CA ALA A 121 -3.07 3.14 0.30
C ALA A 121 -3.14 4.61 0.74
N LEU A 122 -2.10 5.40 0.49
CA LEU A 122 -2.05 6.76 1.02
C LEU A 122 -2.97 7.74 0.30
N HIS A 123 -3.46 7.41 -0.88
CA HIS A 123 -4.48 8.19 -1.60
C HIS A 123 -5.86 8.20 -0.88
N TRP A 124 -6.05 7.35 0.12
CA TRP A 124 -7.21 7.41 1.03
C TRP A 124 -7.07 8.45 2.14
N LEU A 125 -5.90 9.06 2.30
CA LEU A 125 -5.65 10.14 3.25
C LEU A 125 -5.77 11.50 2.54
N SER A 126 -6.49 12.44 3.14
CA SER A 126 -6.50 13.83 2.68
C SER A 126 -5.08 14.43 2.76
N PRO A 127 -4.77 15.49 2.00
CA PRO A 127 -3.46 16.16 2.05
C PRO A 127 -3.04 16.57 3.47
N ARG A 128 -3.99 16.98 4.30
CA ARG A 128 -3.74 17.34 5.70
C ARG A 128 -3.36 16.12 6.54
N GLU A 129 -4.07 15.01 6.35
CA GLU A 129 -3.78 13.75 7.04
C GLU A 129 -2.44 13.19 6.60
N GLN A 130 -2.11 13.25 5.29
CA GLN A 130 -0.82 12.84 4.77
C GLN A 130 0.34 13.65 5.39
N ALA A 131 0.21 14.97 5.52
CA ALA A 131 1.24 15.79 6.15
C ALA A 131 1.48 15.39 7.61
N GLY A 132 0.42 15.19 8.38
CA GLY A 132 0.51 14.67 9.75
C GLY A 132 1.11 13.27 9.83
N PHE A 133 0.71 12.39 8.92
CA PHE A 133 1.24 11.03 8.80
C PHE A 133 2.76 11.03 8.51
N PHE A 134 3.23 11.82 7.53
CA PHE A 134 4.66 11.89 7.20
C PHE A 134 5.51 12.44 8.35
N ALA A 135 5.00 13.42 9.10
CA ALA A 135 5.69 13.95 10.28
C ALA A 135 5.87 12.86 11.37
N ARG A 136 4.83 12.05 11.62
CA ARG A 136 4.89 10.93 12.55
C ARG A 136 5.84 9.83 12.07
N LEU A 137 5.75 9.49 10.78
CA LEU A 137 6.59 8.47 10.14
C LEU A 137 8.06 8.81 10.21
N ALA A 138 8.44 10.07 9.93
CA ALA A 138 9.81 10.55 10.05
C ALA A 138 10.39 10.37 11.46
N GLY A 139 9.55 10.43 12.50
CA GLY A 139 9.96 10.18 13.88
C GLY A 139 10.15 8.70 14.24
N LEU A 140 9.72 7.78 13.40
CA LEU A 140 9.84 6.33 13.61
C LEU A 140 11.02 5.72 12.85
N ILE A 141 11.27 6.17 11.62
CA ILE A 141 12.35 5.66 10.79
C ILE A 141 13.68 6.19 11.32
N ARG A 142 14.67 5.28 11.51
CA ARG A 142 16.01 5.69 11.95
C ARG A 142 16.71 6.58 10.91
N PRO A 143 17.70 7.38 11.32
CA PRO A 143 18.57 8.10 10.37
C PRO A 143 19.21 7.14 9.34
N GLY A 144 19.17 7.52 8.07
CA GLY A 144 19.60 6.68 6.95
C GLY A 144 18.63 5.56 6.56
N GLY A 145 17.48 5.47 7.23
CA GLY A 145 16.38 4.59 6.83
C GLY A 145 15.55 5.18 5.70
N VAL A 146 14.61 4.42 5.14
CA VAL A 146 13.90 4.78 3.91
C VAL A 146 12.38 4.63 4.04
N PHE A 147 11.66 5.57 3.44
CA PHE A 147 10.25 5.42 3.12
C PHE A 147 10.07 5.27 1.61
N VAL A 148 9.25 4.32 1.19
CA VAL A 148 8.94 4.05 -0.21
C VAL A 148 7.43 3.96 -0.39
N ASN A 149 6.87 4.79 -1.25
CA ASN A 149 5.44 4.77 -1.59
C ASN A 149 5.24 4.50 -3.08
N GLY A 150 4.56 3.41 -3.40
CA GLY A 150 4.09 3.11 -4.74
C GLY A 150 2.60 3.43 -4.88
N ASP A 151 2.26 4.50 -5.61
CA ASP A 151 0.87 4.94 -5.69
C ASP A 151 0.54 5.60 -7.03
N HIS A 152 -0.75 5.84 -7.26
CA HIS A 152 -1.21 6.75 -8.29
C HIS A 152 -0.98 8.18 -7.82
N LEU A 153 -0.04 8.86 -8.49
CA LEU A 153 0.30 10.24 -8.21
C LEU A 153 0.15 11.05 -9.49
N SER A 154 -0.86 11.92 -9.50
CA SER A 154 -1.17 12.74 -10.64
C SER A 154 -0.04 13.71 -11.00
N PHE A 155 -0.07 14.18 -12.22
CA PHE A 155 0.73 15.34 -12.61
C PHE A 155 0.19 16.61 -11.93
N ASP A 156 1.09 17.53 -11.62
CA ASP A 156 0.78 18.75 -10.89
C ASP A 156 -0.08 19.72 -11.75
N GLN A 157 -0.68 20.72 -11.09
CA GLN A 157 -1.67 21.60 -11.72
C GLN A 157 -1.13 22.40 -12.91
N ASP A 158 0.16 22.65 -12.97
CA ASP A 158 0.84 23.30 -14.10
C ASP A 158 1.15 22.35 -15.27
N GLN A 159 0.91 21.04 -15.10
CA GLN A 159 1.20 19.97 -16.06
C GLN A 159 -0.08 19.33 -16.65
N GLN A 160 -1.18 20.06 -16.69
CA GLN A 160 -2.50 19.52 -17.05
C GLN A 160 -2.56 18.81 -18.41
N ARG A 161 -1.86 19.37 -19.43
CA ARG A 161 -1.83 18.76 -20.77
C ARG A 161 -1.03 17.45 -20.80
N ILE A 162 0.06 17.39 -20.04
CA ILE A 162 0.89 16.18 -19.91
C ILE A 162 0.08 15.12 -19.16
N GLY A 163 -0.55 15.51 -18.05
CA GLY A 163 -1.42 14.61 -17.27
C GLY A 163 -2.58 14.05 -18.07
N ALA A 164 -3.26 14.89 -18.87
CA ALA A 164 -4.35 14.42 -19.73
C ALA A 164 -3.86 13.41 -20.78
N ALA A 165 -2.70 13.67 -21.41
CA ALA A 165 -2.11 12.74 -22.38
C ALA A 165 -1.69 11.42 -21.71
N ALA A 166 -1.07 11.49 -20.52
CA ALA A 166 -0.66 10.31 -19.75
C ALA A 166 -1.86 9.43 -19.38
N ARG A 167 -2.95 10.02 -18.90
CA ARG A 167 -4.18 9.27 -18.58
C ARG A 167 -4.80 8.60 -19.81
N ALA A 168 -4.87 9.31 -20.94
CA ALA A 168 -5.40 8.73 -22.18
C ALA A 168 -4.59 7.51 -22.65
N LEU A 169 -3.25 7.58 -22.54
CA LEU A 169 -2.37 6.45 -22.89
C LEU A 169 -2.52 5.30 -21.89
N GLN A 170 -2.64 5.61 -20.60
CA GLN A 170 -2.85 4.61 -19.55
C GLN A 170 -4.20 3.89 -19.71
N GLU A 171 -5.27 4.62 -20.04
CA GLU A 171 -6.59 4.05 -20.31
C GLU A 171 -6.57 3.13 -21.56
N GLU A 172 -5.87 3.52 -22.62
CA GLU A 172 -5.70 2.70 -23.81
C GLU A 172 -4.96 1.39 -23.50
N GLU A 173 -3.89 1.46 -22.71
CA GLU A 173 -3.11 0.30 -22.30
C GLU A 173 -3.91 -0.63 -21.38
N ALA A 174 -4.55 -0.09 -20.35
CA ALA A 174 -5.42 -0.82 -19.45
C ALA A 174 -6.58 -1.51 -20.19
N GLY A 175 -7.17 -0.85 -21.20
CA GLY A 175 -8.21 -1.47 -22.04
C GLY A 175 -7.72 -2.67 -22.84
N ARG A 176 -6.48 -2.65 -23.32
CA ARG A 176 -5.85 -3.80 -24.01
C ARG A 176 -5.58 -4.95 -23.06
N ASP A 177 -5.07 -4.66 -21.86
CA ASP A 177 -4.75 -5.66 -20.85
C ASP A 177 -6.02 -6.31 -20.27
N ALA A 178 -7.05 -5.53 -20.02
CA ALA A 178 -8.36 -6.01 -19.57
C ALA A 178 -9.00 -7.00 -20.57
N ALA A 179 -8.88 -6.73 -21.86
CA ALA A 179 -9.38 -7.63 -22.89
C ALA A 179 -8.60 -8.96 -22.95
N ALA A 180 -7.31 -8.94 -22.61
CA ALA A 180 -6.45 -10.12 -22.59
C ALA A 180 -6.58 -10.94 -21.28
N HIS A 181 -6.84 -10.29 -20.17
CA HIS A 181 -6.85 -10.89 -18.82
C HIS A 181 -8.10 -10.44 -18.04
N PRO A 182 -9.30 -10.98 -18.33
CA PRO A 182 -10.50 -10.62 -17.60
C PRO A 182 -10.37 -11.00 -16.14
N ALA A 183 -10.64 -10.02 -15.26
CA ALA A 183 -10.67 -10.21 -13.81
C ALA A 183 -11.92 -9.54 -13.23
N GLU A 184 -12.24 -9.85 -11.99
CA GLU A 184 -13.31 -9.15 -11.26
C GLU A 184 -12.96 -7.67 -11.11
N THR A 185 -13.96 -6.83 -11.21
CA THR A 185 -13.85 -5.42 -10.83
C THR A 185 -13.77 -5.29 -9.30
N TRP A 186 -13.40 -4.12 -8.82
CA TRP A 186 -13.41 -3.80 -7.39
C TRP A 186 -14.78 -4.06 -6.75
N ASP A 187 -15.85 -3.57 -7.38
CA ASP A 187 -17.21 -3.71 -6.85
C ASP A 187 -17.70 -5.17 -6.87
N GLU A 188 -17.38 -5.93 -7.92
CA GLU A 188 -17.72 -7.35 -8.01
C GLU A 188 -17.04 -8.17 -6.92
N TRP A 189 -15.76 -7.88 -6.65
CA TRP A 189 -15.03 -8.57 -5.57
C TRP A 189 -15.66 -8.29 -4.20
N TRP A 190 -15.93 -7.02 -3.89
CA TRP A 190 -16.56 -6.66 -2.62
C TRP A 190 -17.98 -7.20 -2.49
N GLN A 191 -18.76 -7.19 -3.57
CA GLN A 191 -20.11 -7.79 -3.59
C GLN A 191 -20.05 -9.29 -3.34
N ALA A 192 -19.07 -9.99 -3.90
CA ALA A 192 -18.85 -11.41 -3.66
C ALA A 192 -18.45 -11.66 -2.20
N VAL A 193 -17.56 -10.85 -1.60
CA VAL A 193 -17.19 -10.89 -0.18
C VAL A 193 -18.41 -10.73 0.73
N GLU A 194 -19.25 -9.75 0.44
CA GLU A 194 -20.47 -9.49 1.22
C GLU A 194 -21.50 -10.62 1.12
N SER A 195 -21.46 -11.36 0.03
CA SER A 195 -22.35 -12.49 -0.22
C SER A 195 -21.84 -13.82 0.37
N GLU A 196 -20.57 -13.86 0.83
CA GLU A 196 -19.95 -15.06 1.41
C GLU A 196 -20.34 -15.21 2.88
N PRO A 197 -21.09 -16.24 3.25
CA PRO A 197 -21.56 -16.41 4.65
C PRO A 197 -20.44 -16.46 5.68
N GLY A 198 -19.29 -17.03 5.33
CA GLY A 198 -18.12 -17.12 6.21
C GLY A 198 -17.44 -15.78 6.46
N LEU A 199 -17.68 -14.76 5.62
CA LEU A 199 -17.12 -13.41 5.72
C LEU A 199 -18.13 -12.36 6.22
N ALA A 200 -19.39 -12.73 6.39
CA ALA A 200 -20.48 -11.79 6.68
C ALA A 200 -20.23 -10.92 7.92
N ALA A 201 -19.64 -11.47 8.98
CA ALA A 201 -19.35 -10.73 10.21
C ALA A 201 -18.27 -9.65 9.95
N LEU A 202 -17.19 -9.98 9.27
CA LEU A 202 -16.11 -9.06 8.92
C LEU A 202 -16.60 -8.00 7.93
N ALA A 203 -17.41 -8.36 6.94
CA ALA A 203 -18.01 -7.43 6.01
C ALA A 203 -18.95 -6.44 6.73
N ALA A 204 -19.73 -6.90 7.72
CA ALA A 204 -20.58 -6.04 8.54
C ALA A 204 -19.74 -5.07 9.41
N GLU A 205 -18.68 -5.57 10.03
CA GLU A 205 -17.76 -4.73 10.80
C GLU A 205 -17.13 -3.63 9.94
N ARG A 206 -16.61 -4.00 8.76
CA ARG A 206 -16.07 -3.04 7.79
C ARG A 206 -17.11 -1.96 7.43
N ARG A 207 -18.34 -2.35 7.09
CA ARG A 207 -19.43 -1.40 6.79
C ARG A 207 -19.73 -0.47 7.96
N SER A 208 -19.71 -0.97 9.20
CA SER A 208 -19.97 -0.14 10.37
C SER A 208 -18.92 0.95 10.58
N ARG A 209 -17.70 0.72 10.15
CA ARG A 209 -16.58 1.68 10.29
C ARG A 209 -16.63 2.79 9.25
N TRP A 210 -16.99 2.47 8.00
CA TRP A 210 -16.86 3.40 6.87
C TRP A 210 -18.14 3.63 6.08
N GLY A 211 -19.29 3.00 6.43
CA GLY A 211 -20.58 3.22 5.76
C GLY A 211 -20.59 2.84 4.27
N GLY A 212 -19.61 2.04 3.84
CA GLY A 212 -19.35 1.72 2.44
C GLY A 212 -17.91 2.06 2.05
N HIS A 213 -17.69 2.72 0.93
CA HIS A 213 -16.37 3.22 0.54
C HIS A 213 -15.99 4.48 1.33
N PRO A 214 -14.71 4.69 1.68
CA PRO A 214 -14.27 5.96 2.23
C PRO A 214 -14.64 7.11 1.30
N ASP A 215 -15.18 8.19 1.87
CA ASP A 215 -15.67 9.37 1.10
C ASP A 215 -14.55 10.13 0.37
N TYR A 216 -13.28 9.83 0.65
CA TYR A 216 -12.15 10.52 0.08
C TYR A 216 -11.24 9.55 -0.68
N HIS A 217 -11.15 9.76 -1.97
CA HIS A 217 -10.17 9.14 -2.86
C HIS A 217 -9.67 10.24 -3.81
N SER A 218 -8.43 10.66 -3.64
CA SER A 218 -7.80 11.58 -4.57
C SER A 218 -6.39 11.11 -4.85
N PRO A 219 -6.03 10.89 -6.12
CA PRO A 219 -4.63 10.70 -6.45
C PRO A 219 -3.89 11.95 -5.98
N GLY A 220 -2.93 11.77 -5.06
CA GLY A 220 -2.07 12.86 -4.62
C GLY A 220 -1.26 13.40 -5.79
N GLU A 221 -0.85 14.66 -5.70
CA GLU A 221 0.11 15.23 -6.66
C GLU A 221 1.54 14.83 -6.27
N ALA A 222 2.35 14.41 -7.25
CA ALA A 222 3.68 13.88 -6.98
C ALA A 222 4.62 14.90 -6.31
N LEU A 223 4.63 16.15 -6.78
CA LEU A 223 5.47 17.21 -6.19
C LEU A 223 4.96 17.62 -4.82
N ALA A 224 3.64 17.68 -4.60
CA ALA A 224 3.07 17.99 -3.29
C ALA A 224 3.45 16.93 -2.24
N MET A 225 3.39 15.64 -2.60
CA MET A 225 3.86 14.56 -1.72
C MET A 225 5.35 14.70 -1.41
N GLN A 226 6.20 14.93 -2.42
CA GLN A 226 7.63 15.10 -2.22
C GLN A 226 7.94 16.33 -1.35
N ALA A 227 7.24 17.45 -1.53
CA ALA A 227 7.40 18.64 -0.69
C ALA A 227 7.01 18.34 0.77
N SER A 228 5.90 17.62 0.98
CA SER A 228 5.42 17.23 2.31
C SER A 228 6.40 16.31 3.03
N LEU A 229 7.01 15.36 2.32
CA LEU A 229 8.07 14.48 2.86
C LEU A 229 9.31 15.29 3.29
N ARG A 230 9.76 16.26 2.47
CA ARG A 230 10.88 17.14 2.85
C ARG A 230 10.54 17.95 4.10
N GLN A 231 9.34 18.52 4.17
CA GLN A 231 8.87 19.25 5.36
C GLN A 231 8.83 18.38 6.61
N ALA A 232 8.52 17.09 6.47
CA ALA A 232 8.52 16.12 7.54
C ALA A 232 9.94 15.75 8.04
N GLY A 233 11.00 16.17 7.32
CA GLY A 233 12.40 15.97 7.72
C GLY A 233 13.12 14.82 7.00
N PHE A 234 12.58 14.33 5.88
CA PHE A 234 13.34 13.46 4.97
C PHE A 234 14.35 14.30 4.16
N THR A 235 15.59 13.85 4.10
CA THR A 235 16.72 14.61 3.54
C THR A 235 16.84 14.48 2.03
N GLU A 236 16.54 13.30 1.49
CA GLU A 236 16.54 13.02 0.06
C GLU A 236 15.16 12.52 -0.33
N VAL A 237 14.52 13.14 -1.32
CA VAL A 237 13.18 12.75 -1.78
C VAL A 237 13.14 12.84 -3.30
N GLY A 238 12.68 11.77 -3.95
CA GLY A 238 12.56 11.70 -5.40
C GLY A 238 11.63 10.59 -5.88
N THR A 239 11.40 10.57 -7.19
CA THR A 239 10.73 9.47 -7.89
C THR A 239 11.80 8.58 -8.51
N ILE A 240 11.76 7.26 -8.24
CA ILE A 240 12.73 6.30 -8.78
C ILE A 240 12.16 5.47 -9.94
N TRP A 241 10.86 5.33 -10.00
CA TRP A 241 10.16 4.63 -11.08
C TRP A 241 8.85 5.34 -11.39
N GLN A 242 8.49 5.35 -12.67
CA GLN A 242 7.24 5.96 -13.13
C GLN A 242 6.75 5.28 -14.40
N HIS A 243 5.46 4.94 -14.41
CA HIS A 243 4.70 4.61 -15.61
C HIS A 243 3.39 5.42 -15.57
N TYR A 244 3.30 6.43 -16.44
CA TYR A 244 2.25 7.47 -16.43
C TYR A 244 2.04 8.11 -15.05
N GLU A 245 0.89 7.93 -14.41
CA GLU A 245 0.59 8.41 -13.05
C GLU A 245 0.93 7.38 -11.95
N ASN A 246 1.32 6.15 -12.33
CA ASN A 246 1.81 5.15 -11.40
C ASN A 246 3.28 5.43 -11.08
N ARG A 247 3.60 5.72 -9.83
CA ARG A 247 4.95 6.17 -9.42
C ARG A 247 5.43 5.49 -8.16
N VAL A 248 6.75 5.34 -8.04
CA VAL A 248 7.43 4.99 -6.80
C VAL A 248 8.21 6.19 -6.31
N VAL A 249 7.71 6.81 -5.24
CA VAL A 249 8.37 7.90 -4.53
C VAL A 249 9.18 7.32 -3.38
N VAL A 250 10.39 7.83 -3.21
CA VAL A 250 11.36 7.42 -2.22
C VAL A 250 11.77 8.60 -1.35
N ALA A 251 11.97 8.36 -0.06
CA ALA A 251 12.43 9.38 0.87
C ALA A 251 13.41 8.78 1.89
N ILE A 252 14.61 9.34 2.00
CA ILE A 252 15.65 8.96 2.98
C ILE A 252 15.55 9.86 4.20
N ARG A 253 15.63 9.21 5.40
CA ARG A 253 15.55 9.91 6.67
C ARG A 253 16.91 10.44 7.12
#